data_aeb7935cfe2ad1e2933d892e3b3eef88
#
_entry.id   aeb7935cfe2ad1e2933d892e3b3eef88
#
_cell.length_a   1.000
_cell.length_b   1.000
_cell.length_c   1.000
_cell.angle_alpha   90.00
_cell.angle_beta   90.00
_cell.angle_gamma   90.00
#
_symmetry.space_group_name_H-M   'P 1'
#
loop_
_entity.id
_entity.type
_entity.pdbx_description
1 polymer ?
#
loop_
_entity_poly.entity_id
_entity_poly.type
_entity_poly.pdbx_seq_one_letter_code
_entity_poly.pdbx_strand_id
1 'polypeptide(L)'
;MYNDFVNDPRLFEKNNVLYQYPISHDKLAIGKFCSIACGAKFLFNSANHTLSSLSTYPFPIFFEEWGLDVKNISTAWDNKGRITVGNDVWIGYEAAVLAGVTIGDGAVVGTRAVVTRDVPPYTIVGGIPAKPIRKRFSDEIISALLELKWWDWPKEMILQNIAAIQSGHIEQLT
;
A
#
# COMPACT_ATOMS: atom_id res chain seq x y z
N MET A 1 7.39 -1.68 10.43
CA MET A 1 8.72 -1.01 10.51
C MET A 1 8.99 -0.29 9.19
N TYR A 2 9.45 0.94 9.23
CA TYR A 2 9.97 1.67 8.09
C TYR A 2 11.43 1.96 8.34
N ASN A 3 12.27 1.79 7.33
CA ASN A 3 13.69 2.12 7.40
C ASN A 3 14.07 2.95 6.18
N ASP A 4 14.78 4.05 6.41
CA ASP A 4 15.27 4.94 5.37
C ASP A 4 16.72 5.33 5.68
N PHE A 5 17.61 5.13 4.73
CA PHE A 5 19.03 5.45 4.86
C PHE A 5 19.38 6.83 4.27
N VAL A 6 18.43 7.46 3.58
CA VAL A 6 18.63 8.74 2.89
C VAL A 6 17.88 9.86 3.60
N ASN A 7 16.65 9.57 4.08
CA ASN A 7 15.78 10.54 4.70
C ASN A 7 15.51 10.20 6.18
N ASP A 8 15.04 11.17 6.95
CA ASP A 8 14.62 10.94 8.32
C ASP A 8 13.37 10.01 8.35
N PRO A 9 13.48 8.79 8.92
CA PRO A 9 12.38 7.83 8.93
C PRO A 9 11.16 8.29 9.74
N ARG A 10 11.31 9.29 10.61
CA ARG A 10 10.19 9.89 11.36
C ARG A 10 9.28 10.73 10.45
N LEU A 11 9.75 11.10 9.28
CA LEU A 11 9.02 11.88 8.27
C LEU A 11 8.39 10.96 7.20
N PHE A 12 7.91 9.79 7.59
CA PHE A 12 7.33 8.79 6.68
C PHE A 12 6.29 9.39 5.73
N GLU A 13 5.33 10.13 6.25
CA GLU A 13 4.29 10.75 5.44
C GLU A 13 4.89 11.67 4.37
N LYS A 14 5.79 12.57 4.77
CA LYS A 14 6.47 13.48 3.84
C LYS A 14 7.31 12.76 2.80
N ASN A 15 7.99 11.68 3.20
CA ASN A 15 8.95 10.98 2.35
C ASN A 15 8.27 10.01 1.38
N ASN A 16 7.14 9.42 1.77
CA ASN A 16 6.57 8.24 1.12
C ASN A 16 5.18 8.45 0.54
N VAL A 17 4.43 9.44 1.06
CA VAL A 17 3.04 9.71 0.63
C VAL A 17 3.04 10.89 -0.34
N LEU A 18 2.67 10.63 -1.60
CA LEU A 18 2.74 11.62 -2.66
C LEU A 18 1.33 11.96 -3.19
N TYR A 19 1.14 13.24 -3.55
CA TYR A 19 -0.10 13.74 -4.15
C TYR A 19 -1.33 13.58 -3.26
N GLN A 20 -1.11 13.61 -1.94
CA GLN A 20 -2.18 13.67 -0.94
C GLN A 20 -2.43 15.13 -0.57
N TYR A 21 -3.54 15.66 -1.02
CA TYR A 21 -3.95 17.02 -0.69
C TYR A 21 -5.22 17.01 0.18
N PRO A 22 -5.41 18.01 1.07
CA PRO A 22 -6.60 18.05 1.96
C PRO A 22 -7.92 17.94 1.20
N ILE A 23 -7.99 18.48 0.00
CA ILE A 23 -9.21 18.49 -0.83
C ILE A 23 -9.55 17.10 -1.42
N SER A 24 -8.57 16.20 -1.56
CA SER A 24 -8.81 14.87 -2.12
C SER A 24 -9.42 13.88 -1.13
N HIS A 25 -9.36 14.19 0.17
CA HIS A 25 -9.79 13.31 1.27
C HIS A 25 -9.18 11.90 1.20
N ASP A 26 -8.02 11.77 0.56
CA ASP A 26 -7.31 10.50 0.41
C ASP A 26 -6.84 9.95 1.76
N LYS A 27 -6.85 8.62 1.89
CA LYS A 27 -6.45 7.94 3.13
C LYS A 27 -5.50 6.79 2.84
N LEU A 28 -4.39 6.75 3.59
CA LEU A 28 -3.50 5.59 3.67
C LEU A 28 -3.81 4.84 4.97
N ALA A 29 -4.14 3.56 4.86
CA ALA A 29 -4.25 2.67 6.00
C ALA A 29 -3.16 1.61 5.90
N ILE A 30 -2.38 1.41 6.97
CA ILE A 30 -1.33 0.40 7.06
C ILE A 30 -1.57 -0.42 8.32
N GLY A 31 -1.63 -1.74 8.14
CA GLY A 31 -1.83 -2.70 9.21
C GLY A 31 -0.60 -2.87 10.10
N LYS A 32 -0.68 -3.86 10.99
CA LYS A 32 0.36 -4.19 11.97
C LYS A 32 1.50 -5.00 11.34
N PHE A 33 2.67 -4.96 11.94
CA PHE A 33 3.84 -5.77 11.59
C PHE A 33 4.36 -5.62 10.16
N CYS A 34 3.95 -4.55 9.45
CA CYS A 34 4.46 -4.28 8.11
C CYS A 34 5.94 -3.88 8.13
N SER A 35 6.66 -4.31 7.10
CA SER A 35 8.03 -3.88 6.80
C SER A 35 8.03 -3.08 5.50
N ILE A 36 8.40 -1.80 5.58
CA ILE A 36 8.41 -0.90 4.42
C ILE A 36 9.84 -0.42 4.22
N ALA A 37 10.39 -0.73 3.05
CA ALA A 37 11.76 -0.35 2.71
C ALA A 37 11.86 1.12 2.27
N CYS A 38 13.07 1.63 2.33
CA CYS A 38 13.44 2.96 1.86
C CYS A 38 12.96 3.22 0.42
N GLY A 39 12.50 4.42 0.17
CA GLY A 39 12.07 4.86 -1.16
C GLY A 39 10.71 4.34 -1.63
N ALA A 40 10.04 3.46 -0.87
CA ALA A 40 8.67 3.06 -1.21
C ALA A 40 7.74 4.27 -1.29
N LYS A 41 6.83 4.30 -2.27
CA LYS A 41 5.93 5.43 -2.53
C LYS A 41 4.47 4.99 -2.57
N PHE A 42 3.60 5.82 -1.99
CA PHE A 42 2.15 5.70 -2.05
C PHE A 42 1.62 6.90 -2.82
N LEU A 43 1.14 6.68 -4.05
CA LEU A 43 0.72 7.73 -4.96
C LEU A 43 -0.81 7.84 -4.94
N PHE A 44 -1.30 8.98 -4.48
CA PHE A 44 -2.73 9.22 -4.35
C PHE A 44 -3.39 9.81 -5.60
N ASN A 45 -4.70 10.03 -5.51
CA ASN A 45 -5.57 10.35 -6.64
C ASN A 45 -5.16 11.60 -7.39
N SER A 46 -4.62 12.61 -6.71
CA SER A 46 -4.16 13.84 -7.36
C SER A 46 -2.93 13.66 -8.27
N ALA A 47 -2.34 12.46 -8.32
CA ALA A 47 -1.38 12.06 -9.34
C ALA A 47 -2.04 11.62 -10.66
N ASN A 48 -3.36 11.38 -10.65
CA ASN A 48 -4.11 10.97 -11.83
C ASN A 48 -4.71 12.19 -12.51
N HIS A 49 -4.90 12.11 -13.82
CA HIS A 49 -5.70 13.05 -14.59
C HIS A 49 -6.97 12.36 -15.06
N THR A 50 -8.04 13.11 -15.27
CA THR A 50 -9.31 12.56 -15.76
C THR A 50 -9.14 12.07 -17.21
N LEU A 51 -9.26 10.75 -17.40
CA LEU A 51 -9.05 10.12 -18.72
C LEU A 51 -10.29 10.18 -19.63
N SER A 52 -11.47 10.44 -19.08
CA SER A 52 -12.69 10.62 -19.86
C SER A 52 -12.82 12.01 -20.50
N SER A 53 -11.95 12.95 -20.11
CA SER A 53 -11.85 14.27 -20.72
C SER A 53 -11.17 14.21 -22.08
N LEU A 54 -11.54 15.12 -23.00
CA LEU A 54 -10.84 15.28 -24.30
C LEU A 54 -9.40 15.78 -24.13
N SER A 55 -9.07 16.39 -23.00
CA SER A 55 -7.73 16.84 -22.65
C SER A 55 -7.32 16.27 -21.30
N THR A 56 -6.09 15.81 -21.17
CA THR A 56 -5.51 15.43 -19.86
C THR A 56 -4.95 16.63 -19.11
N TYR A 57 -4.99 17.84 -19.69
CA TYR A 57 -4.56 19.03 -18.97
C TYR A 57 -5.55 19.36 -17.84
N PRO A 58 -5.07 19.56 -16.59
CA PRO A 58 -5.94 19.69 -15.43
C PRO A 58 -6.46 21.13 -15.27
N PHE A 59 -7.22 21.63 -16.24
CA PHE A 59 -7.80 22.98 -16.22
C PHE A 59 -8.42 23.39 -14.87
N PRO A 60 -9.15 22.50 -14.17
CA PRO A 60 -9.75 22.87 -12.89
C PRO A 60 -8.76 23.20 -11.76
N ILE A 61 -7.51 22.72 -11.85
CA ILE A 61 -6.46 23.07 -10.86
C ILE A 61 -6.06 24.56 -11.04
N PHE A 62 -6.07 25.05 -12.26
CA PHE A 62 -5.72 26.41 -12.62
C PHE A 62 -6.98 27.27 -12.81
N PHE A 63 -7.95 27.08 -11.94
CA PHE A 63 -9.30 27.63 -12.06
C PHE A 63 -9.32 29.16 -12.18
N GLU A 64 -8.44 29.88 -11.48
CA GLU A 64 -8.35 31.35 -11.57
C GLU A 64 -7.92 31.82 -12.94
N GLU A 65 -6.89 31.18 -13.51
CA GLU A 65 -6.34 31.51 -14.83
C GLU A 65 -7.38 31.29 -15.94
N TRP A 66 -8.22 30.28 -15.79
CA TRP A 66 -9.21 29.88 -16.79
C TRP A 66 -10.63 30.38 -16.49
N GLY A 67 -10.80 31.21 -15.44
CA GLY A 67 -12.11 31.73 -15.05
C GLY A 67 -13.12 30.66 -14.62
N LEU A 68 -12.65 29.54 -14.05
CA LEU A 68 -13.48 28.44 -13.59
C LEU A 68 -13.83 28.60 -12.10
N ASP A 69 -14.91 27.95 -11.66
CA ASP A 69 -15.26 27.90 -10.23
C ASP A 69 -14.30 26.94 -9.48
N VAL A 70 -13.78 27.38 -8.34
CA VAL A 70 -12.93 26.56 -7.45
C VAL A 70 -13.58 25.22 -7.06
N LYS A 71 -14.91 25.14 -7.05
CA LYS A 71 -15.63 23.87 -6.80
C LYS A 71 -15.26 22.77 -7.79
N ASN A 72 -14.78 23.12 -8.96
CA ASN A 72 -14.44 22.15 -10.01
C ASN A 72 -13.06 21.52 -9.83
N ILE A 73 -12.23 21.94 -8.86
CA ILE A 73 -10.88 21.40 -8.64
C ILE A 73 -10.90 19.87 -8.51
N SER A 74 -11.87 19.32 -7.78
CA SER A 74 -12.00 17.87 -7.58
C SER A 74 -12.32 17.08 -8.86
N THR A 75 -12.69 17.76 -9.94
CA THR A 75 -12.95 17.13 -11.25
C THR A 75 -11.68 17.01 -12.11
N ALA A 76 -10.55 17.52 -11.65
CA ALA A 76 -9.28 17.47 -12.37
C ALA A 76 -8.66 16.06 -12.43
N TRP A 77 -9.12 15.15 -11.57
CA TRP A 77 -8.57 13.79 -11.46
C TRP A 77 -9.65 12.74 -11.22
N ASP A 78 -9.37 11.52 -11.63
CA ASP A 78 -10.20 10.35 -11.33
C ASP A 78 -9.93 9.87 -9.90
N ASN A 79 -10.97 9.81 -9.07
CA ASN A 79 -10.86 9.30 -7.71
C ASN A 79 -10.97 7.76 -7.71
N LYS A 80 -9.86 7.08 -7.43
CA LYS A 80 -9.78 5.61 -7.34
C LYS A 80 -9.91 5.09 -5.89
N GLY A 81 -10.04 5.99 -4.93
CA GLY A 81 -10.19 5.63 -3.53
C GLY A 81 -8.87 5.53 -2.75
N ARG A 82 -8.99 5.02 -1.54
CA ARG A 82 -7.90 4.90 -0.56
C ARG A 82 -6.89 3.82 -0.95
N ILE A 83 -5.69 3.92 -0.39
CA ILE A 83 -4.71 2.82 -0.38
C ILE A 83 -4.83 2.09 0.96
N THR A 84 -4.95 0.76 0.90
CA THR A 84 -5.01 -0.08 2.10
C THR A 84 -3.90 -1.12 2.04
N VAL A 85 -3.09 -1.19 3.10
CA VAL A 85 -2.07 -2.22 3.29
C VAL A 85 -2.48 -3.05 4.51
N GLY A 86 -2.62 -4.35 4.33
CA GLY A 86 -2.95 -5.30 5.39
C GLY A 86 -1.86 -5.44 6.44
N ASN A 87 -1.91 -6.53 7.18
CA ASN A 87 -0.94 -6.85 8.23
C ASN A 87 0.19 -7.73 7.70
N ASP A 88 1.35 -7.74 8.33
CA ASP A 88 2.51 -8.58 7.94
C ASP A 88 2.93 -8.39 6.46
N VAL A 89 2.72 -7.19 5.90
CA VAL A 89 3.08 -6.89 4.51
C VAL A 89 4.53 -6.43 4.43
N TRP A 90 5.25 -6.95 3.44
CA TRP A 90 6.58 -6.45 3.10
C TRP A 90 6.54 -5.67 1.78
N ILE A 91 6.90 -4.39 1.84
CA ILE A 91 7.04 -3.53 0.66
C ILE A 91 8.53 -3.30 0.41
N GLY A 92 9.00 -3.76 -0.73
CA GLY A 92 10.39 -3.71 -1.16
C GLY A 92 10.87 -2.29 -1.49
N TYR A 93 12.18 -2.15 -1.62
CA TYR A 93 12.88 -0.91 -1.93
C TYR A 93 12.34 -0.24 -3.20
N GLU A 94 12.05 1.05 -3.11
CA GLU A 94 11.54 1.88 -4.22
C GLU A 94 10.26 1.33 -4.92
N ALA A 95 9.49 0.48 -4.26
CA ALA A 95 8.20 0.06 -4.81
C ALA A 95 7.20 1.22 -4.78
N ALA A 96 6.29 1.25 -5.76
CA ALA A 96 5.22 2.25 -5.86
C ALA A 96 3.85 1.58 -5.78
N VAL A 97 2.97 2.12 -4.94
CA VAL A 97 1.58 1.66 -4.78
C VAL A 97 0.65 2.78 -5.23
N LEU A 98 -0.22 2.51 -6.19
CA LEU A 98 -1.13 3.50 -6.74
C LEU A 98 -2.43 3.59 -5.95
N ALA A 99 -3.13 4.73 -6.12
CA ALA A 99 -4.44 4.98 -5.52
C ALA A 99 -5.45 3.86 -5.81
N GLY A 100 -6.30 3.57 -4.82
CA GLY A 100 -7.35 2.55 -4.91
C GLY A 100 -6.89 1.13 -4.64
N VAL A 101 -5.57 0.89 -4.48
CA VAL A 101 -5.02 -0.46 -4.29
C VAL A 101 -5.19 -0.95 -2.87
N THR A 102 -5.62 -2.21 -2.74
CA THR A 102 -5.59 -2.98 -1.49
C THR A 102 -4.50 -4.05 -1.58
N ILE A 103 -3.57 -4.06 -0.62
CA ILE A 103 -2.56 -5.10 -0.45
C ILE A 103 -2.99 -5.98 0.72
N GLY A 104 -3.25 -7.26 0.46
CA GLY A 104 -3.72 -8.24 1.45
C GLY A 104 -2.67 -8.60 2.49
N ASP A 105 -3.14 -9.14 3.61
CA ASP A 105 -2.28 -9.59 4.72
C ASP A 105 -1.18 -10.54 4.25
N GLY A 106 0.00 -10.40 4.79
CA GLY A 106 1.15 -11.26 4.48
C GLY A 106 1.70 -11.13 3.05
N ALA A 107 1.21 -10.20 2.23
CA ALA A 107 1.70 -10.01 0.87
C ALA A 107 3.12 -9.44 0.84
N VAL A 108 3.81 -9.69 -0.27
CA VAL A 108 5.15 -9.15 -0.53
C VAL A 108 5.15 -8.40 -1.86
N VAL A 109 5.55 -7.16 -1.81
CA VAL A 109 5.78 -6.32 -2.99
C VAL A 109 7.28 -6.27 -3.26
N GLY A 110 7.70 -6.78 -4.41
CA GLY A 110 9.11 -6.82 -4.81
C GLY A 110 9.71 -5.42 -4.99
N THR A 111 11.04 -5.34 -4.91
CA THR A 111 11.82 -4.13 -5.16
C THR A 111 11.44 -3.50 -6.50
N ARG A 112 11.21 -2.17 -6.50
CA ARG A 112 10.85 -1.38 -7.69
C ARG A 112 9.58 -1.84 -8.42
N ALA A 113 8.73 -2.63 -7.79
CA ALA A 113 7.44 -2.99 -8.37
C ALA A 113 6.48 -1.80 -8.38
N VAL A 114 5.65 -1.70 -9.43
CA VAL A 114 4.58 -0.70 -9.52
C VAL A 114 3.24 -1.40 -9.39
N VAL A 115 2.63 -1.30 -8.21
CA VAL A 115 1.37 -1.98 -7.88
C VAL A 115 0.20 -1.12 -8.34
N THR A 116 -0.50 -1.60 -9.37
CA THR A 116 -1.61 -0.91 -10.03
C THR A 116 -2.97 -1.56 -9.80
N ARG A 117 -3.00 -2.71 -9.12
CA ARG A 117 -4.19 -3.51 -8.81
C ARG A 117 -4.03 -4.17 -7.45
N ASP A 118 -5.14 -4.63 -6.89
CA ASP A 118 -5.15 -5.33 -5.61
C ASP A 118 -4.22 -6.55 -5.62
N VAL A 119 -3.57 -6.76 -4.48
CA VAL A 119 -2.68 -7.90 -4.24
C VAL A 119 -3.36 -8.84 -3.25
N PRO A 120 -3.63 -10.10 -3.64
CA PRO A 120 -4.23 -11.07 -2.72
C PRO A 120 -3.33 -11.33 -1.50
N PRO A 121 -3.91 -11.78 -0.38
CA PRO A 121 -3.15 -12.15 0.81
C PRO A 121 -2.05 -13.16 0.48
N TYR A 122 -0.93 -13.07 1.19
CA TYR A 122 0.23 -13.98 1.08
C TYR A 122 0.76 -14.18 -0.35
N THR A 123 0.48 -13.21 -1.23
CA THR A 123 0.96 -13.24 -2.62
C THR A 123 2.21 -12.38 -2.79
N ILE A 124 3.21 -12.90 -3.46
CA ILE A 124 4.41 -12.16 -3.87
C ILE A 124 4.15 -11.59 -5.26
N VAL A 125 4.27 -10.26 -5.38
CA VAL A 125 4.14 -9.56 -6.66
C VAL A 125 5.42 -8.82 -7.01
N GLY A 126 5.67 -8.62 -8.30
CA GLY A 126 6.82 -7.86 -8.79
C GLY A 126 6.66 -7.38 -10.22
N GLY A 127 7.52 -6.47 -10.63
CA GLY A 127 7.55 -5.93 -12.00
C GLY A 127 6.75 -4.63 -12.19
N ILE A 128 6.71 -4.14 -13.44
CA ILE A 128 6.05 -2.91 -13.88
C ILE A 128 5.18 -3.22 -15.12
N PRO A 129 3.84 -3.28 -14.99
CA PRO A 129 3.08 -3.30 -13.73
C PRO A 129 3.32 -4.57 -12.93
N ALA A 130 3.16 -4.50 -11.61
CA ALA A 130 3.32 -5.64 -10.73
C ALA A 130 2.34 -6.76 -11.07
N LYS A 131 2.87 -7.98 -11.16
CA LYS A 131 2.10 -9.21 -11.41
C LYS A 131 2.41 -10.24 -10.34
N PRO A 132 1.48 -11.15 -10.01
CA PRO A 132 1.75 -12.28 -9.13
C PRO A 132 2.91 -13.13 -9.66
N ILE A 133 3.86 -13.43 -8.76
CA ILE A 133 4.98 -14.34 -9.02
C ILE A 133 4.63 -15.72 -8.46
N ARG A 134 4.22 -15.76 -7.17
CA ARG A 134 3.76 -16.96 -6.48
C ARG A 134 3.07 -16.61 -5.16
N LYS A 135 2.36 -17.56 -4.59
CA LYS A 135 1.95 -17.50 -3.19
C LYS A 135 3.12 -17.85 -2.27
N ARG A 136 3.08 -17.35 -1.03
CA ARG A 136 4.09 -17.70 0.02
C ARG A 136 3.89 -19.13 0.50
N PHE A 137 2.63 -19.54 0.63
CA PHE A 137 2.19 -20.81 1.20
C PHE A 137 1.08 -21.44 0.35
N SER A 138 0.65 -22.67 0.70
CA SER A 138 -0.54 -23.31 0.12
C SER A 138 -1.82 -22.57 0.54
N ASP A 139 -2.92 -22.81 -0.15
CA ASP A 139 -4.20 -22.14 0.13
C ASP A 139 -4.76 -22.51 1.51
N GLU A 140 -4.51 -23.73 1.96
CA GLU A 140 -4.90 -24.23 3.29
C GLU A 140 -4.16 -23.46 4.39
N ILE A 141 -2.84 -23.29 4.24
CA ILE A 141 -2.01 -22.53 5.19
C ILE A 141 -2.42 -21.04 5.18
N ILE A 142 -2.65 -20.47 4.00
CA ILE A 142 -3.09 -19.08 3.89
C ILE A 142 -4.44 -18.89 4.61
N SER A 143 -5.39 -19.78 4.40
CA SER A 143 -6.70 -19.73 5.06
C SER A 143 -6.56 -19.81 6.58
N ALA A 144 -5.74 -20.72 7.08
CA ALA A 144 -5.49 -20.86 8.50
C ALA A 144 -4.80 -19.62 9.12
N LEU A 145 -3.83 -19.02 8.42
CA LEU A 145 -3.16 -17.80 8.88
C LEU A 145 -4.11 -16.58 8.91
N LEU A 146 -5.03 -16.49 7.93
CA LEU A 146 -6.04 -15.44 7.89
C LEU A 146 -7.11 -15.60 8.98
N GLU A 147 -7.39 -16.82 9.42
CA GLU A 147 -8.26 -17.10 10.56
C GLU A 147 -7.56 -16.82 11.89
N LEU A 148 -6.32 -17.28 12.01
CA LEU A 148 -5.49 -17.16 13.22
C LEU A 148 -5.20 -15.72 13.60
N LYS A 149 -4.92 -14.86 12.63
CA LYS A 149 -4.62 -13.41 12.80
C LYS A 149 -3.63 -13.14 13.93
N TRP A 150 -2.49 -13.81 13.90
CA TRP A 150 -1.47 -13.72 14.95
C TRP A 150 -1.03 -12.27 15.26
N TRP A 151 -1.15 -11.37 14.32
CA TRP A 151 -0.87 -9.93 14.50
C TRP A 151 -1.86 -9.21 15.45
N ASP A 152 -2.98 -9.85 15.81
CA ASP A 152 -3.95 -9.35 16.77
C ASP A 152 -3.75 -9.92 18.18
N TRP A 153 -2.81 -10.83 18.35
CA TRP A 153 -2.49 -11.43 19.63
C TRP A 153 -1.88 -10.44 20.62
N PRO A 154 -2.10 -10.63 21.92
CA PRO A 154 -1.36 -9.91 22.95
C PRO A 154 0.15 -10.11 22.78
N LYS A 155 0.93 -9.11 23.18
CA LYS A 155 2.40 -9.14 23.06
C LYS A 155 3.03 -10.38 23.70
N GLU A 156 2.51 -10.80 24.85
CA GLU A 156 2.98 -11.96 25.61
C GLU A 156 2.79 -13.25 24.79
N MET A 157 1.66 -13.39 24.13
CA MET A 157 1.38 -14.54 23.28
C MET A 157 2.28 -14.55 22.03
N ILE A 158 2.54 -13.40 21.43
CA ILE A 158 3.49 -13.29 20.32
C ILE A 158 4.89 -13.70 20.78
N LEU A 159 5.34 -13.22 21.96
CA LEU A 159 6.66 -13.55 22.50
C LEU A 159 6.83 -15.06 22.74
N GLN A 160 5.80 -15.75 23.20
CA GLN A 160 5.82 -17.20 23.39
C GLN A 160 5.88 -17.98 22.09
N ASN A 161 5.34 -17.41 21.01
CA ASN A 161 5.19 -18.05 19.71
C ASN A 161 6.20 -17.54 18.66
N ILE A 162 7.16 -16.66 18.98
CA ILE A 162 8.11 -16.09 18.00
C ILE A 162 8.83 -17.20 17.21
N ALA A 163 9.31 -18.24 17.88
CA ALA A 163 10.03 -19.33 17.24
C ALA A 163 9.13 -20.06 16.22
N ALA A 164 7.88 -20.32 16.58
CA ALA A 164 6.90 -20.96 15.69
C ALA A 164 6.54 -20.06 14.49
N ILE A 165 6.29 -18.76 14.76
CA ILE A 165 6.03 -17.77 13.69
C ILE A 165 7.19 -17.71 12.69
N GLN A 166 8.44 -17.78 13.16
CA GLN A 166 9.62 -17.70 12.31
C GLN A 166 9.96 -19.03 11.61
N SER A 167 9.54 -20.17 12.18
CA SER A 167 9.83 -21.49 11.60
C SER A 167 9.05 -21.77 10.31
N GLY A 168 7.92 -21.08 10.11
CA GLY A 168 6.99 -21.34 8.99
C GLY A 168 6.10 -22.58 9.21
N HIS A 169 6.10 -23.17 10.40
CA HIS A 169 5.32 -24.35 10.77
C HIS A 169 4.06 -23.93 11.55
N ILE A 170 2.94 -23.77 10.82
CA ILE A 170 1.68 -23.29 11.40
C ILE A 170 1.15 -24.21 12.50
N GLU A 171 1.45 -25.51 12.41
CA GLU A 171 1.07 -26.52 13.42
C GLU A 171 1.72 -26.31 14.79
N GLN A 172 2.74 -25.49 14.88
CA GLN A 172 3.42 -25.14 16.12
C GLN A 172 2.84 -23.90 16.82
N LEU A 173 1.88 -23.22 16.14
CA LEU A 173 1.21 -22.04 16.70
C LEU A 173 0.07 -22.49 17.62
N THR A 174 0.18 -22.15 18.89
CA THR A 174 -0.79 -22.54 19.94
C THR A 174 -1.42 -21.31 20.60
#